data_f9cddf0025bede41a6f38b27fd096db3
#
_entry.id   f9cddf0025bede41a6f38b27fd096db3
#
_cell.length_a   1.000
_cell.length_b   1.000
_cell.length_c   1.000
_cell.angle_alpha   90.00
_cell.angle_beta   90.00
_cell.angle_gamma   90.00
#
_symmetry.space_group_name_H-M   'P 1'
#
loop_
_entity.id
_entity.type
_entity.pdbx_description
1 polymer ?
#
loop_
_entity_poly.entity_id
_entity_poly.type
_entity_poly.pdbx_seq_one_letter_code
_entity_poly.pdbx_strand_id
1 'polypeptide(L)'
;MRDFRDAKLMAKSLREALAERKVELTHSQALELVAAQFGYDNWNILAAKIGAAEPQQRKPDAVSIQPAIPIFRIFSVDKAMEFYRDFLGFTVDWEHRFGENFPPYCQISRSGMLMHLSEHAGDASPAARVFVPMTGARAFHQELIGKNYPYMKPGLEQADWGLEVTVTDPFSNRITFCEREIKPQA
;
A
#
# COMPACT_ATOMS: atom_id res chain seq x y z
N MET A 1 20.71 -6.19 5.16
CA MET A 1 20.99 -7.63 4.86
C MET A 1 21.07 -7.73 3.35
N ARG A 2 22.12 -8.33 2.81
CA ARG A 2 22.25 -8.57 1.34
C ARG A 2 21.27 -9.66 0.93
N ASP A 3 20.53 -9.46 -0.16
CA ASP A 3 19.60 -10.43 -0.71
C ASP A 3 20.01 -10.88 -2.13
N PHE A 4 19.20 -11.73 -2.76
CA PHE A 4 19.50 -12.28 -4.09
C PHE A 4 19.62 -11.20 -5.18
N ARG A 5 19.10 -9.97 -5.00
CA ARG A 5 19.25 -8.84 -5.92
C ARG A 5 20.68 -8.31 -5.96
N ASP A 6 21.44 -8.53 -4.89
CA ASP A 6 22.85 -8.16 -4.79
C ASP A 6 23.80 -9.22 -5.37
N ALA A 7 23.28 -10.29 -5.97
CA ALA A 7 24.05 -11.47 -6.37
C ALA A 7 25.25 -11.17 -7.31
N LYS A 8 25.13 -10.21 -8.23
CA LYS A 8 26.25 -9.78 -9.09
C LYS A 8 27.38 -9.13 -8.28
N LEU A 9 27.05 -8.29 -7.31
CA LEU A 9 28.03 -7.68 -6.40
C LEU A 9 28.67 -8.73 -5.51
N MET A 10 27.90 -9.70 -5.04
CA MET A 10 28.42 -10.83 -4.25
C MET A 10 29.38 -11.68 -5.04
N ALA A 11 29.10 -12.00 -6.31
CA ALA A 11 30.00 -12.73 -7.20
C ALA A 11 31.32 -11.97 -7.45
N LYS A 12 31.24 -10.65 -7.61
CA LYS A 12 32.44 -9.80 -7.75
C LYS A 12 33.26 -9.85 -6.47
N SER A 13 32.68 -9.60 -5.32
CA SER A 13 33.39 -9.61 -4.02
C SER A 13 33.97 -10.97 -3.68
N LEU A 14 33.26 -12.08 -4.02
CA LEU A 14 33.75 -13.44 -3.85
C LEU A 14 35.00 -13.67 -4.67
N ARG A 15 35.01 -13.25 -5.93
CA ARG A 15 36.15 -13.40 -6.83
C ARG A 15 37.37 -12.62 -6.33
N GLU A 16 37.17 -11.37 -5.86
CA GLU A 16 38.23 -10.54 -5.30
C GLU A 16 38.84 -11.19 -4.05
N ALA A 17 38.00 -11.64 -3.12
CA ALA A 17 38.47 -12.27 -1.88
C ALA A 17 39.19 -13.62 -2.11
N LEU A 18 38.83 -14.36 -3.12
CA LEU A 18 39.50 -15.64 -3.47
C LEU A 18 40.80 -15.40 -4.22
N ALA A 19 40.90 -14.38 -5.06
CA ALA A 19 42.12 -13.98 -5.71
C ALA A 19 43.25 -13.61 -4.69
N GLU A 20 42.90 -12.94 -3.61
CA GLU A 20 43.81 -12.65 -2.48
C GLU A 20 44.37 -13.94 -1.85
N ARG A 21 43.64 -15.03 -1.93
CA ARG A 21 44.01 -16.37 -1.41
C ARG A 21 44.64 -17.24 -2.47
N LYS A 22 45.01 -16.67 -3.61
CA LYS A 22 45.60 -17.41 -4.79
C LYS A 22 44.67 -18.46 -5.38
N VAL A 23 43.34 -18.29 -5.23
CA VAL A 23 42.31 -19.09 -5.87
C VAL A 23 41.67 -18.27 -6.99
N GLU A 24 41.94 -18.66 -8.23
CA GLU A 24 41.38 -17.99 -9.41
C GLU A 24 40.01 -18.55 -9.76
N LEU A 25 39.02 -17.67 -9.83
CA LEU A 25 37.68 -17.97 -10.33
C LEU A 25 37.37 -17.11 -11.53
N THR A 26 36.83 -17.70 -12.56
CA THR A 26 36.23 -16.94 -13.67
C THR A 26 34.96 -16.22 -13.20
N HIS A 27 34.55 -15.20 -13.93
CA HIS A 27 33.30 -14.47 -13.62
C HIS A 27 32.08 -15.40 -13.62
N SER A 28 31.98 -16.31 -14.60
CA SER A 28 30.90 -17.28 -14.69
C SER A 28 30.87 -18.25 -13.51
N GLN A 29 32.02 -18.79 -13.10
CA GLN A 29 32.09 -19.66 -11.93
C GLN A 29 31.67 -18.99 -10.64
N ALA A 30 32.02 -17.71 -10.45
CA ALA A 30 31.58 -16.96 -9.27
C ALA A 30 30.07 -16.72 -9.27
N LEU A 31 29.45 -16.48 -10.42
CA LEU A 31 28.00 -16.33 -10.54
C LEU A 31 27.28 -17.66 -10.24
N GLU A 32 27.77 -18.79 -10.73
CA GLU A 32 27.21 -20.12 -10.44
C GLU A 32 27.30 -20.46 -8.94
N LEU A 33 28.44 -20.15 -8.30
CA LEU A 33 28.59 -20.37 -6.86
C LEU A 33 27.60 -19.52 -6.04
N VAL A 34 27.40 -18.27 -6.43
CA VAL A 34 26.41 -17.41 -5.77
C VAL A 34 24.99 -17.92 -6.01
N ALA A 35 24.66 -18.40 -7.21
CA ALA A 35 23.36 -19.00 -7.49
C ALA A 35 23.09 -20.21 -6.59
N ALA A 36 24.08 -21.08 -6.44
CA ALA A 36 23.99 -22.25 -5.55
C ALA A 36 23.81 -21.87 -4.08
N GLN A 37 24.45 -20.79 -3.59
CA GLN A 37 24.26 -20.27 -2.23
C GLN A 37 22.83 -19.81 -1.95
N PHE A 38 22.12 -19.32 -2.99
CA PHE A 38 20.71 -18.97 -2.90
C PHE A 38 19.75 -20.13 -3.18
N GLY A 39 20.27 -21.35 -3.38
CA GLY A 39 19.47 -22.56 -3.63
C GLY A 39 18.94 -22.68 -5.06
N TYR A 40 19.58 -22.03 -6.04
CA TYR A 40 19.24 -22.14 -7.45
C TYR A 40 20.25 -23.02 -8.19
N ASP A 41 19.75 -23.83 -9.12
CA ASP A 41 20.58 -24.81 -9.87
C ASP A 41 21.63 -24.15 -10.77
N ASN A 42 21.38 -22.92 -11.24
CA ASN A 42 22.33 -22.18 -12.07
C ASN A 42 22.04 -20.67 -12.04
N TRP A 43 23.02 -19.90 -12.54
CA TRP A 43 22.92 -18.45 -12.65
C TRP A 43 21.73 -17.95 -13.48
N ASN A 44 21.36 -18.64 -14.57
CA ASN A 44 20.28 -18.20 -15.44
C ASN A 44 18.93 -18.20 -14.71
N ILE A 45 18.70 -19.20 -13.86
CA ILE A 45 17.48 -19.30 -13.04
C ILE A 45 17.46 -18.16 -12.00
N LEU A 46 18.58 -17.93 -11.32
CA LEU A 46 18.69 -16.82 -10.36
C LEU A 46 18.52 -15.46 -11.07
N ALA A 47 19.18 -15.26 -12.22
CA ALA A 47 19.08 -14.02 -13.00
C ALA A 47 17.65 -13.73 -13.48
N ALA A 48 16.93 -14.76 -13.93
CA ALA A 48 15.52 -14.64 -14.29
C ALA A 48 14.65 -14.23 -13.08
N LYS A 49 14.95 -14.77 -11.89
CA LYS A 49 14.28 -14.42 -10.66
C LYS A 49 14.57 -12.97 -10.24
N ILE A 50 15.82 -12.50 -10.39
CA ILE A 50 16.21 -11.11 -10.15
C ILE A 50 15.45 -10.18 -11.09
N GLY A 51 15.45 -10.49 -12.40
CA GLY A 51 14.72 -9.69 -13.41
C GLY A 51 13.21 -9.65 -13.18
N ALA A 52 12.63 -10.72 -12.65
CA ALA A 52 11.21 -10.75 -12.27
C ALA A 52 10.92 -9.98 -10.97
N ALA A 53 11.91 -9.82 -10.10
CA ALA A 53 11.80 -9.10 -8.82
C ALA A 53 12.25 -7.62 -8.93
N GLU A 54 12.95 -7.26 -9.97
CA GLU A 54 13.20 -5.84 -10.27
C GLU A 54 11.86 -5.20 -10.67
N PRO A 55 11.43 -4.10 -10.03
CA PRO A 55 10.34 -3.32 -10.56
C PRO A 55 10.73 -2.97 -11.99
N GLN A 56 9.91 -3.37 -12.96
CA GLN A 56 10.15 -3.10 -14.38
C GLN A 56 10.61 -1.64 -14.50
N GLN A 57 11.86 -1.43 -14.93
CA GLN A 57 12.36 -0.09 -15.26
C GLN A 57 11.41 0.44 -16.33
N ARG A 58 10.49 1.31 -15.92
CA ARG A 58 9.54 1.95 -16.81
C ARG A 58 10.35 2.69 -17.86
N LYS A 59 10.08 2.41 -19.13
CA LYS A 59 10.62 3.25 -20.21
C LYS A 59 10.28 4.69 -19.84
N PRO A 60 11.25 5.64 -19.87
CA PRO A 60 11.05 7.01 -19.40
C PRO A 60 9.84 7.74 -20.04
N ASP A 61 9.40 7.28 -21.22
CA ASP A 61 8.33 7.89 -22.01
C ASP A 61 6.98 7.14 -21.94
N ALA A 62 6.86 6.08 -21.13
CA ALA A 62 5.61 5.34 -20.99
C ALA A 62 4.72 5.98 -19.91
N VAL A 63 3.55 6.46 -20.28
CA VAL A 63 2.52 6.90 -19.33
C VAL A 63 2.13 5.73 -18.42
N SER A 64 2.18 5.96 -17.10
CA SER A 64 1.72 5.00 -16.11
C SER A 64 0.82 5.68 -15.12
N ILE A 65 -0.41 5.21 -15.04
CA ILE A 65 -1.42 5.73 -14.11
C ILE A 65 -1.43 4.85 -12.87
N GLN A 66 -1.32 5.48 -11.71
CA GLN A 66 -1.43 4.81 -10.41
C GLN A 66 -2.90 4.82 -9.95
N PRO A 67 -3.28 4.01 -8.94
CA PRO A 67 -4.60 4.10 -8.34
C PRO A 67 -4.92 5.53 -7.91
N ALA A 68 -6.16 5.95 -8.12
CA ALA A 68 -6.62 7.27 -7.68
C ALA A 68 -6.59 7.37 -6.14
N ILE A 69 -6.19 8.52 -5.63
CA ILE A 69 -6.23 8.84 -4.21
C ILE A 69 -7.39 9.82 -4.00
N PRO A 70 -8.47 9.43 -3.31
CA PRO A 70 -9.58 10.34 -3.05
C PRO A 70 -9.17 11.44 -2.08
N ILE A 71 -9.66 12.66 -2.31
CA ILE A 71 -9.49 13.80 -1.40
C ILE A 71 -10.85 14.07 -0.76
N PHE A 72 -10.90 14.04 0.57
CA PHE A 72 -12.11 14.34 1.32
C PHE A 72 -12.04 15.72 1.97
N ARG A 73 -13.12 16.48 1.80
CA ARG A 73 -13.31 17.74 2.49
C ARG A 73 -13.61 17.48 3.97
N ILE A 74 -12.84 18.10 4.86
CA ILE A 74 -13.05 18.08 6.30
C ILE A 74 -13.21 19.53 6.79
N PHE A 75 -13.75 19.72 7.99
CA PHE A 75 -13.97 21.03 8.62
C PHE A 75 -13.41 21.11 10.04
N SER A 76 -12.74 20.05 10.50
CA SER A 76 -12.03 19.96 11.78
C SER A 76 -11.05 18.80 11.72
N VAL A 77 -9.78 19.11 11.87
CA VAL A 77 -8.72 18.09 11.91
C VAL A 77 -8.92 17.14 13.09
N ASP A 78 -9.25 17.65 14.27
CA ASP A 78 -9.44 16.83 15.47
C ASP A 78 -10.55 15.79 15.28
N LYS A 79 -11.71 16.22 14.75
CA LYS A 79 -12.82 15.29 14.45
C LYS A 79 -12.50 14.32 13.33
N ALA A 80 -11.69 14.74 12.36
CA ALA A 80 -11.19 13.85 11.31
C ALA A 80 -10.26 12.78 11.90
N MET A 81 -9.32 13.15 12.78
CA MET A 81 -8.43 12.20 13.43
C MET A 81 -9.17 11.23 14.35
N GLU A 82 -10.14 11.72 15.13
CA GLU A 82 -11.03 10.86 15.93
C GLU A 82 -11.72 9.80 15.04
N PHE A 83 -12.26 10.21 13.89
CA PHE A 83 -12.98 9.30 13.00
C PHE A 83 -12.03 8.41 12.19
N TYR A 84 -11.09 8.97 11.45
CA TYR A 84 -10.24 8.20 10.53
C TYR A 84 -9.16 7.39 11.24
N ARG A 85 -8.44 8.01 12.19
CA ARG A 85 -7.35 7.35 12.91
C ARG A 85 -7.90 6.43 14.01
N ASP A 86 -8.71 6.97 14.90
CA ASP A 86 -9.07 6.27 16.13
C ASP A 86 -10.21 5.27 15.89
N PHE A 87 -11.25 5.68 15.15
CA PHE A 87 -12.36 4.78 14.84
C PHE A 87 -12.07 3.88 13.63
N LEU A 88 -11.66 4.40 12.47
CA LEU A 88 -11.41 3.58 11.29
C LEU A 88 -10.03 2.92 11.27
N GLY A 89 -9.08 3.30 12.13
CA GLY A 89 -7.75 2.68 12.23
C GLY A 89 -6.80 3.04 11.09
N PHE A 90 -6.95 4.19 10.47
CA PHE A 90 -5.97 4.73 9.53
C PHE A 90 -4.74 5.27 10.26
N THR A 91 -3.61 5.24 9.61
CA THR A 91 -2.39 5.92 10.05
C THR A 91 -2.23 7.23 9.28
N VAL A 92 -1.77 8.30 9.97
CA VAL A 92 -1.36 9.54 9.31
C VAL A 92 0.05 9.32 8.77
N ASP A 93 0.21 9.38 7.44
CA ASP A 93 1.50 9.13 6.79
C ASP A 93 2.35 10.41 6.79
N TRP A 94 1.71 11.55 6.50
CA TRP A 94 2.32 12.87 6.52
C TRP A 94 1.26 13.98 6.60
N GLU A 95 1.72 15.15 7.05
CA GLU A 95 0.98 16.40 7.06
C GLU A 95 1.78 17.49 6.34
N HIS A 96 1.09 18.37 5.65
CA HIS A 96 1.65 19.55 5.03
C HIS A 96 0.82 20.79 5.36
N ARG A 97 1.50 21.91 5.66
CA ARG A 97 0.87 23.23 5.84
C ARG A 97 1.40 24.18 4.81
N PHE A 98 0.53 24.84 4.08
CA PHE A 98 0.90 25.81 3.05
C PHE A 98 1.37 27.15 3.62
N GLY A 99 1.24 27.37 4.94
CA GLY A 99 1.68 28.53 5.70
C GLY A 99 1.38 28.36 7.19
N GLU A 100 1.94 29.24 8.05
CA GLU A 100 1.85 29.13 9.51
C GLU A 100 0.41 29.03 10.04
N ASN A 101 -0.52 29.78 9.43
CA ASN A 101 -1.91 29.86 9.86
C ASN A 101 -2.88 29.03 8.99
N PHE A 102 -2.35 28.20 8.08
CA PHE A 102 -3.17 27.34 7.24
C PHE A 102 -3.43 25.99 7.92
N PRO A 103 -4.64 25.42 7.74
CA PRO A 103 -4.92 24.08 8.21
C PRO A 103 -4.03 23.05 7.50
N PRO A 104 -3.76 21.88 8.08
CA PRO A 104 -2.99 20.84 7.43
C PRO A 104 -3.77 20.22 6.27
N TYR A 105 -2.99 19.82 5.26
CA TYR A 105 -3.36 18.85 4.25
C TYR A 105 -2.66 17.55 4.63
N CYS A 106 -3.36 16.45 4.77
CA CYS A 106 -2.75 15.21 5.25
C CYS A 106 -3.09 14.01 4.37
N GLN A 107 -2.15 13.08 4.30
CA GLN A 107 -2.38 11.74 3.77
C GLN A 107 -2.56 10.77 4.92
N ILE A 108 -3.57 9.91 4.78
CA ILE A 108 -3.82 8.80 5.67
C ILE A 108 -3.85 7.49 4.89
N SER A 109 -3.44 6.39 5.54
CA SER A 109 -3.43 5.08 4.91
C SER A 109 -3.92 3.96 5.84
N ARG A 110 -4.50 2.91 5.24
CA ARG A 110 -4.82 1.66 5.90
C ARG A 110 -4.80 0.52 4.88
N SER A 111 -4.05 -0.56 5.15
CA SER A 111 -3.99 -1.78 4.31
C SER A 111 -3.76 -1.50 2.81
N GLY A 112 -2.93 -0.50 2.50
CA GLY A 112 -2.62 -0.09 1.12
C GLY A 112 -3.61 0.89 0.49
N MET A 113 -4.75 1.19 1.12
CA MET A 113 -5.62 2.29 0.74
C MET A 113 -5.00 3.61 1.16
N LEU A 114 -4.95 4.58 0.26
CA LEU A 114 -4.51 5.95 0.51
C LEU A 114 -5.70 6.90 0.38
N MET A 115 -5.74 7.91 1.23
CA MET A 115 -6.70 9.01 1.17
C MET A 115 -6.03 10.32 1.59
N HIS A 116 -6.52 11.43 1.06
CA HIS A 116 -6.14 12.75 1.53
C HIS A 116 -7.32 13.43 2.25
N LEU A 117 -7.01 14.17 3.30
CA LEU A 117 -7.96 14.99 4.05
C LEU A 117 -7.54 16.45 3.95
N SER A 118 -8.49 17.32 3.63
CA SER A 118 -8.23 18.76 3.44
C SER A 118 -9.34 19.64 4.03
N GLU A 119 -8.93 20.66 4.79
CA GLU A 119 -9.80 21.77 5.17
C GLU A 119 -9.76 22.93 4.17
N HIS A 120 -8.94 22.87 3.13
CA HIS A 120 -8.81 23.95 2.15
C HIS A 120 -10.01 24.00 1.22
N ALA A 121 -10.59 25.20 1.08
CA ALA A 121 -11.69 25.44 0.15
C ALA A 121 -11.23 25.19 -1.29
N GLY A 122 -12.01 24.44 -2.04
CA GLY A 122 -11.73 24.14 -3.43
C GLY A 122 -11.03 22.78 -3.69
N ASP A 123 -10.43 22.15 -2.68
CA ASP A 123 -9.76 20.84 -2.86
C ASP A 123 -10.74 19.69 -3.08
N ALA A 124 -11.88 19.74 -2.39
CA ALA A 124 -12.92 18.73 -2.53
C ALA A 124 -14.29 19.30 -2.11
N SER A 125 -15.35 18.65 -2.55
CA SER A 125 -16.72 18.96 -2.12
C SER A 125 -17.09 18.14 -0.89
N PRO A 126 -17.88 18.68 0.04
CA PRO A 126 -18.50 17.91 1.11
C PRO A 126 -19.39 16.79 0.57
N ALA A 127 -19.65 15.78 1.40
CA ALA A 127 -20.50 14.63 1.06
C ALA A 127 -19.98 13.80 -0.14
N ALA A 128 -18.66 13.79 -0.36
CA ALA A 128 -18.02 12.90 -1.33
C ALA A 128 -18.27 11.43 -1.00
N ARG A 129 -18.24 10.55 -2.02
CA ARG A 129 -18.42 9.11 -1.85
C ARG A 129 -17.27 8.35 -2.48
N VAL A 130 -16.83 7.29 -1.80
CA VAL A 130 -15.82 6.35 -2.29
C VAL A 130 -16.30 4.92 -2.05
N PHE A 131 -16.10 4.08 -3.07
CA PHE A 131 -16.34 2.65 -2.99
C PHE A 131 -14.99 1.92 -2.94
N VAL A 132 -14.80 1.10 -1.90
CA VAL A 132 -13.52 0.44 -1.61
C VAL A 132 -13.71 -1.07 -1.65
N PRO A 133 -13.24 -1.76 -2.69
CA PRO A 133 -13.16 -3.22 -2.66
C PRO A 133 -12.25 -3.68 -1.52
N MET A 134 -12.71 -4.70 -0.78
CA MET A 134 -11.94 -5.28 0.33
C MET A 134 -12.18 -6.78 0.46
N THR A 135 -11.47 -7.41 1.38
CA THR A 135 -11.73 -8.73 1.93
C THR A 135 -11.88 -8.64 3.43
N GLY A 136 -12.67 -9.54 4.04
CA GLY A 136 -12.87 -9.57 5.48
C GLY A 136 -13.86 -8.53 6.01
N ALA A 137 -14.92 -8.21 5.27
CA ALA A 137 -15.94 -7.23 5.67
C ALA A 137 -16.58 -7.54 7.02
N ARG A 138 -16.81 -8.83 7.36
CA ARG A 138 -17.36 -9.24 8.66
C ARG A 138 -16.40 -8.92 9.82
N ALA A 139 -15.11 -9.21 9.65
CA ALA A 139 -14.11 -8.94 10.67
C ALA A 139 -13.95 -7.43 10.87
N PHE A 140 -13.94 -6.67 9.78
CA PHE A 140 -13.89 -5.21 9.83
C PHE A 140 -15.10 -4.61 10.53
N HIS A 141 -16.31 -5.08 10.22
CA HIS A 141 -17.52 -4.68 10.91
C HIS A 141 -17.44 -4.95 12.43
N GLN A 142 -17.01 -6.15 12.83
CA GLN A 142 -16.83 -6.50 14.25
C GLN A 142 -15.80 -5.60 14.94
N GLU A 143 -14.69 -5.28 14.27
CA GLU A 143 -13.70 -4.33 14.78
C GLU A 143 -14.33 -2.96 15.07
N LEU A 144 -15.10 -2.42 14.11
CA LEU A 144 -15.74 -1.11 14.27
C LEU A 144 -16.79 -1.09 15.39
N ILE A 145 -17.61 -2.12 15.47
CA ILE A 145 -18.61 -2.24 16.56
C ILE A 145 -17.93 -2.35 17.92
N GLY A 146 -16.83 -3.10 18.00
CA GLY A 146 -16.05 -3.27 19.24
C GLY A 146 -15.44 -1.98 19.79
N LYS A 147 -15.18 -0.99 18.93
CA LYS A 147 -14.66 0.33 19.34
C LYS A 147 -15.69 1.23 20.03
N ASN A 148 -16.98 0.88 20.00
CA ASN A 148 -18.08 1.63 20.62
C ASN A 148 -18.07 3.13 20.28
N TYR A 149 -17.79 3.49 19.03
CA TYR A 149 -17.76 4.88 18.60
C TYR A 149 -19.14 5.51 18.80
N PRO A 150 -19.26 6.63 19.55
CA PRO A 150 -20.56 7.12 20.01
C PRO A 150 -21.42 7.68 18.89
N TYR A 151 -20.81 8.14 17.80
CA TYR A 151 -21.53 8.85 16.73
C TYR A 151 -21.93 7.94 15.57
N MET A 152 -21.45 6.68 15.54
CA MET A 152 -21.77 5.77 14.45
C MET A 152 -21.65 4.29 14.84
N LYS A 153 -22.65 3.52 14.43
CA LYS A 153 -22.65 2.06 14.46
C LYS A 153 -22.96 1.57 13.05
N PRO A 154 -21.95 1.32 12.21
CA PRO A 154 -22.19 0.88 10.84
C PRO A 154 -22.90 -0.46 10.81
N GLY A 155 -23.82 -0.63 9.86
CA GLY A 155 -24.44 -1.91 9.54
C GLY A 155 -23.51 -2.80 8.73
N LEU A 156 -23.81 -4.10 8.71
CA LEU A 156 -23.27 -5.06 7.77
C LEU A 156 -24.41 -5.49 6.85
N GLU A 157 -24.35 -5.05 5.60
CA GLU A 157 -25.45 -5.19 4.66
C GLU A 157 -25.08 -6.17 3.53
N GLN A 158 -26.01 -7.08 3.19
CA GLN A 158 -25.88 -7.96 2.03
C GLN A 158 -26.49 -7.25 0.82
N ALA A 159 -25.63 -6.79 -0.12
CA ALA A 159 -26.04 -6.30 -1.42
C ALA A 159 -25.96 -7.41 -2.48
N ASP A 160 -26.52 -7.17 -3.66
CA ASP A 160 -26.53 -8.15 -4.78
C ASP A 160 -25.13 -8.53 -5.27
N TRP A 161 -24.14 -7.68 -5.03
CA TRP A 161 -22.75 -7.82 -5.49
C TRP A 161 -21.76 -8.15 -4.37
N GLY A 162 -22.20 -8.21 -3.10
CA GLY A 162 -21.31 -8.53 -2.00
C GLY A 162 -21.77 -8.01 -0.65
N LEU A 163 -20.90 -8.18 0.32
CA LEU A 163 -21.14 -7.77 1.70
C LEU A 163 -20.54 -6.39 1.96
N GLU A 164 -21.35 -5.45 2.44
CA GLU A 164 -20.97 -4.04 2.59
C GLU A 164 -20.96 -3.56 4.04
N VAL A 165 -19.97 -2.71 4.33
CA VAL A 165 -19.91 -1.87 5.52
C VAL A 165 -19.79 -0.42 5.06
N THR A 166 -20.83 0.39 5.28
CA THR A 166 -20.82 1.80 4.93
C THR A 166 -20.62 2.65 6.18
N VAL A 167 -19.67 3.59 6.10
CA VAL A 167 -19.40 4.58 7.13
C VAL A 167 -19.58 5.99 6.58
N THR A 168 -20.03 6.90 7.44
CA THR A 168 -20.17 8.33 7.13
C THR A 168 -19.38 9.12 8.15
N ASP A 169 -18.47 9.98 7.67
CA ASP A 169 -17.65 10.82 8.54
C ASP A 169 -18.43 12.02 9.11
N PRO A 170 -17.89 12.77 10.08
CA PRO A 170 -18.54 13.95 10.65
C PRO A 170 -18.84 15.08 9.64
N PHE A 171 -18.32 14.98 8.42
CA PHE A 171 -18.45 15.98 7.35
C PHE A 171 -19.35 15.50 6.22
N SER A 172 -20.07 14.39 6.44
CA SER A 172 -20.97 13.74 5.48
C SER A 172 -20.27 12.99 4.34
N ASN A 173 -18.94 12.86 4.35
CA ASN A 173 -18.28 12.00 3.38
C ASN A 173 -18.58 10.52 3.70
N ARG A 174 -18.71 9.71 2.67
CA ARG A 174 -19.14 8.31 2.80
C ARG A 174 -18.16 7.36 2.15
N ILE A 175 -17.77 6.32 2.89
CA ILE A 175 -16.96 5.21 2.38
C ILE A 175 -17.81 3.94 2.48
N THR A 176 -17.97 3.25 1.36
CA THR A 176 -18.55 1.90 1.30
C THR A 176 -17.44 0.90 1.07
N PHE A 177 -17.14 0.11 2.08
CA PHE A 177 -16.24 -1.03 1.99
C PHE A 177 -17.03 -2.26 1.57
N CYS A 178 -16.61 -2.93 0.48
CA CYS A 178 -17.37 -4.03 -0.09
C CYS A 178 -16.48 -5.26 -0.34
N GLU A 179 -16.83 -6.38 0.29
CA GLU A 179 -16.31 -7.68 -0.04
C GLU A 179 -17.19 -8.30 -1.12
N ARG A 180 -16.70 -8.26 -2.37
CA ARG A 180 -17.45 -8.75 -3.52
C ARG A 180 -17.58 -10.26 -3.50
N GLU A 181 -18.77 -10.77 -3.76
CA GLU A 181 -18.96 -12.17 -4.09
C GLU A 181 -18.51 -12.44 -5.52
N ILE A 182 -17.53 -13.33 -5.68
CA ILE A 182 -17.15 -13.84 -7.00
C ILE A 182 -18.24 -14.79 -7.45
N LYS A 183 -19.22 -14.27 -8.20
CA LYS A 183 -20.17 -15.16 -8.90
C LYS A 183 -19.42 -15.85 -10.03
N PRO A 184 -19.46 -17.19 -10.16
CA PRO A 184 -18.93 -17.85 -11.34
C PRO A 184 -19.59 -17.23 -12.58
N GLN A 185 -18.79 -16.85 -13.56
CA GLN A 185 -19.35 -16.48 -14.86
C GLN A 185 -20.09 -17.69 -15.42
N ALA A 186 -21.39 -17.50 -15.72
CA ALA A 186 -22.23 -18.50 -16.35
C ALA A 186 -21.80 -18.72 -17.82
#